data_5074144f7fdee4ce891f12e95370d01b
#
_entry.id   5074144f7fdee4ce891f12e95370d01b
#
_cell.length_a   1.000
_cell.length_b   1.000
_cell.length_c   1.000
_cell.angle_alpha   90.00
_cell.angle_beta   90.00
_cell.angle_gamma   90.00
#
_symmetry.space_group_name_H-M   'P 1'
#
loop_
_entity.id
_entity.type
_entity.pdbx_description
1 polymer ?
#
loop_
_entity_poly.entity_id
_entity_poly.type
_entity_poly.pdbx_seq_one_letter_code
_entity_poly.pdbx_strand_id
1 'polypeptide(L)'
;MIVCSIITLFMLGIGPMTVSSEGIANMAEDAFGDMYTNATVEDKGTIEDEVGEGAYFFGAANVSLAVFILGFAFLTEGNTRAKSAIFSGGALILWSIYSQGDLDMEAITFYTVVSVPMMITGYMEMQKE
;
A
#
# COMPACT_ATOMS: atom_id res chain seq x y z
N MET A 1 -9.54 8.76 8.72
CA MET A 1 -9.68 8.33 7.31
C MET A 1 -8.87 9.23 6.35
N ILE A 2 -9.10 10.55 6.28
CA ILE A 2 -8.44 11.43 5.29
C ILE A 2 -6.92 11.36 5.35
N VAL A 3 -6.32 11.52 6.53
CA VAL A 3 -4.86 11.45 6.71
C VAL A 3 -4.31 10.09 6.26
N CYS A 4 -4.96 9.00 6.67
CA CYS A 4 -4.56 7.64 6.28
C CYS A 4 -4.64 7.45 4.75
N SER A 5 -5.68 7.96 4.12
CA SER A 5 -5.82 7.90 2.65
C SER A 5 -4.75 8.70 1.93
N ILE A 6 -4.41 9.89 2.44
CA ILE A 6 -3.34 10.71 1.86
C ILE A 6 -2.00 10.00 1.95
N ILE A 7 -1.68 9.42 3.12
CA ILE A 7 -0.45 8.64 3.30
C ILE A 7 -0.42 7.45 2.34
N THR A 8 -1.52 6.68 2.28
CA THR A 8 -1.63 5.53 1.36
C THR A 8 -1.48 5.96 -0.09
N LEU A 9 -2.12 7.08 -0.47
CA LEU A 9 -2.07 7.60 -1.84
C LEU A 9 -0.64 7.95 -2.27
N PHE A 10 0.08 8.72 -1.45
CA PHE A 10 1.39 9.24 -1.84
C PHE A 10 2.52 8.24 -1.60
N MET A 11 2.57 7.59 -0.45
CA MET A 11 3.69 6.70 -0.10
C MET A 11 3.56 5.31 -0.71
N LEU A 12 2.36 4.73 -0.68
CA LEU A 12 2.13 3.36 -1.16
C LEU A 12 1.54 3.31 -2.57
N GLY A 13 0.95 4.41 -3.04
CA GLY A 13 0.35 4.51 -4.36
C GLY A 13 1.29 5.16 -5.36
N ILE A 14 1.40 6.48 -5.34
CA ILE A 14 2.15 7.25 -6.33
C ILE A 14 3.66 6.94 -6.27
N GLY A 15 4.22 6.77 -5.06
CA GLY A 15 5.63 6.46 -4.89
C GLY A 15 6.09 5.27 -5.75
N PRO A 16 5.54 4.07 -5.58
CA PRO A 16 5.90 2.90 -6.39
C PRO A 16 5.67 3.07 -7.89
N MET A 17 4.64 3.84 -8.30
CA MET A 17 4.36 4.10 -9.73
C MET A 17 5.36 5.04 -10.40
N THR A 18 6.14 5.79 -9.62
CA THR A 18 7.07 6.82 -10.10
C THR A 18 8.52 6.51 -9.77
N VAL A 19 8.83 5.26 -9.45
CA VAL A 19 10.19 4.81 -9.14
C VAL A 19 11.08 5.00 -10.39
N SER A 20 12.27 5.58 -10.18
CA SER A 20 13.27 5.75 -11.25
C SER A 20 13.86 4.41 -11.68
N SER A 21 14.48 4.38 -12.86
CA SER A 21 15.20 3.18 -13.35
C SER A 21 16.26 2.68 -12.35
N GLU A 22 16.97 3.60 -11.70
CA GLU A 22 17.93 3.26 -10.63
C GLU A 22 17.22 2.63 -9.41
N GLY A 23 16.06 3.17 -9.04
CA GLY A 23 15.24 2.61 -7.97
C GLY A 23 14.72 1.21 -8.30
N ILE A 24 14.31 0.96 -9.54
CA ILE A 24 13.90 -0.37 -10.02
C ILE A 24 15.07 -1.35 -9.98
N ALA A 25 16.26 -0.94 -10.42
CA ALA A 25 17.46 -1.78 -10.34
C ALA A 25 17.82 -2.16 -8.90
N ASN A 26 17.73 -1.21 -7.96
CA ASN A 26 17.94 -1.48 -6.54
C ASN A 26 16.88 -2.45 -5.98
N MET A 27 15.61 -2.29 -6.34
CA MET A 27 14.54 -3.21 -5.95
C MET A 27 14.78 -4.62 -6.51
N ALA A 28 15.27 -4.71 -7.76
CA ALA A 28 15.61 -5.99 -8.38
C ALA A 28 16.80 -6.66 -7.68
N GLU A 29 17.82 -5.90 -7.30
CA GLU A 29 18.96 -6.41 -6.53
C GLU A 29 18.53 -6.89 -5.13
N ASP A 30 17.71 -6.13 -4.43
CA ASP A 30 17.18 -6.51 -3.11
C ASP A 30 16.32 -7.78 -3.18
N ALA A 31 15.49 -7.93 -4.22
CA ALA A 31 14.59 -9.07 -4.37
C ALA A 31 15.29 -10.34 -4.87
N PHE A 32 16.25 -10.22 -5.79
CA PHE A 32 16.87 -11.36 -6.49
C PHE A 32 18.34 -11.57 -6.13
N GLY A 33 18.99 -10.64 -5.44
CA GLY A 33 20.35 -10.77 -4.94
C GLY A 33 21.37 -11.19 -5.99
N ASP A 34 22.09 -12.28 -5.70
CA ASP A 34 23.13 -12.83 -6.60
C ASP A 34 22.60 -13.22 -7.98
N MET A 35 21.34 -13.58 -8.11
CA MET A 35 20.72 -13.93 -9.39
C MET A 35 20.68 -12.71 -10.30
N TYR A 36 20.29 -11.55 -9.79
CA TYR A 36 20.30 -10.30 -10.54
C TYR A 36 21.73 -9.79 -10.79
N THR A 37 22.58 -9.81 -9.75
CA THR A 37 23.95 -9.28 -9.85
C THR A 37 24.78 -10.00 -10.90
N ASN A 38 24.63 -11.33 -11.03
CA ASN A 38 25.38 -12.17 -11.99
C ASN A 38 24.65 -12.36 -13.33
N ALA A 39 23.46 -11.80 -13.52
CA ALA A 39 22.68 -11.92 -14.74
C ALA A 39 23.37 -11.18 -15.92
N THR A 40 23.06 -11.61 -17.14
CA THR A 40 23.45 -10.88 -18.36
C THR A 40 22.72 -9.54 -18.44
N VAL A 41 23.19 -8.63 -19.29
CA VAL A 41 22.52 -7.32 -19.48
C VAL A 41 21.08 -7.49 -19.96
N GLU A 42 20.82 -8.48 -20.83
CA GLU A 42 19.50 -8.78 -21.35
C GLU A 42 18.57 -9.33 -20.25
N ASP A 43 19.07 -10.27 -19.44
CA ASP A 43 18.31 -10.84 -18.32
C ASP A 43 18.02 -9.78 -17.24
N LYS A 44 18.97 -8.89 -16.95
CA LYS A 44 18.75 -7.76 -16.02
C LYS A 44 17.62 -6.86 -16.50
N GLY A 45 17.62 -6.51 -17.80
CA GLY A 45 16.54 -5.72 -18.37
C GLY A 45 15.16 -6.39 -18.19
N THR A 46 15.08 -7.69 -18.41
CA THR A 46 13.84 -8.45 -18.21
C THR A 46 13.39 -8.44 -16.74
N ILE A 47 14.30 -8.65 -15.80
CA ILE A 47 14.00 -8.60 -14.36
C ILE A 47 13.54 -7.20 -13.94
N GLU A 48 14.22 -6.16 -14.42
CA GLU A 48 13.86 -4.77 -14.12
C GLU A 48 12.47 -4.41 -14.67
N ASP A 49 12.13 -4.88 -15.88
CA ASP A 49 10.81 -4.68 -16.47
C ASP A 49 9.71 -5.36 -15.58
N GLU A 50 9.92 -6.60 -15.18
CA GLU A 50 8.98 -7.32 -14.30
C GLU A 50 8.82 -6.64 -12.93
N VAL A 51 9.92 -6.20 -12.32
CA VAL A 51 9.91 -5.45 -11.05
C VAL A 51 9.18 -4.12 -11.22
N GLY A 52 9.45 -3.39 -12.30
CA GLY A 52 8.80 -2.12 -12.62
C GLY A 52 7.29 -2.27 -12.83
N GLU A 53 6.85 -3.29 -13.58
CA GLU A 53 5.43 -3.60 -13.74
C GLU A 53 4.79 -3.97 -12.40
N GLY A 54 5.43 -4.79 -11.59
CA GLY A 54 4.97 -5.15 -10.26
C GLY A 54 4.80 -3.93 -9.34
N ALA A 55 5.79 -3.04 -9.31
CA ALA A 55 5.74 -1.80 -8.54
C ALA A 55 4.60 -0.88 -9.02
N TYR A 56 4.41 -0.77 -10.34
CA TYR A 56 3.31 0.01 -10.91
C TYR A 56 1.94 -0.55 -10.52
N PHE A 57 1.72 -1.86 -10.67
CA PHE A 57 0.45 -2.49 -10.29
C PHE A 57 0.17 -2.36 -8.79
N PHE A 58 1.18 -2.55 -7.95
CA PHE A 58 1.06 -2.35 -6.52
C PHE A 58 0.66 -0.92 -6.19
N GLY A 59 1.32 0.07 -6.80
CA GLY A 59 0.99 1.48 -6.64
C GLY A 59 -0.44 1.79 -7.10
N ALA A 60 -0.85 1.31 -8.28
CA ALA A 60 -2.19 1.53 -8.81
C ALA A 60 -3.29 0.96 -7.91
N ALA A 61 -3.08 -0.24 -7.33
CA ALA A 61 -4.00 -0.82 -6.37
C ALA A 61 -4.12 0.04 -5.10
N ASN A 62 -3.02 0.55 -4.57
CA ASN A 62 -3.02 1.43 -3.40
C ASN A 62 -3.65 2.80 -3.68
N VAL A 63 -3.46 3.37 -4.88
CA VAL A 63 -4.18 4.58 -5.32
C VAL A 63 -5.69 4.32 -5.30
N SER A 64 -6.12 3.19 -5.84
CA SER A 64 -7.54 2.81 -5.87
C SER A 64 -8.12 2.67 -4.46
N LEU A 65 -7.42 2.00 -3.56
CA LEU A 65 -7.81 1.86 -2.16
C LEU A 65 -7.89 3.23 -1.46
N ALA A 66 -6.89 4.09 -1.66
CA ALA A 66 -6.86 5.42 -1.07
C ALA A 66 -8.04 6.28 -1.54
N VAL A 67 -8.34 6.26 -2.84
CA VAL A 67 -9.50 6.96 -3.41
C VAL A 67 -10.81 6.42 -2.83
N PHE A 68 -10.92 5.10 -2.66
CA PHE A 68 -12.10 4.48 -2.07
C PHE A 68 -12.32 4.92 -0.61
N ILE A 69 -11.25 4.94 0.19
CA ILE A 69 -11.29 5.40 1.59
C ILE A 69 -11.63 6.88 1.67
N LEU A 70 -11.08 7.72 0.76
CA LEU A 70 -11.45 9.12 0.65
C LEU A 70 -12.93 9.29 0.29
N GLY A 71 -13.44 8.50 -0.64
CA GLY A 71 -14.85 8.48 -0.98
C GLY A 71 -15.74 8.24 0.25
N PHE A 72 -15.43 7.23 1.04
CA PHE A 72 -16.13 6.99 2.30
C PHE A 72 -16.01 8.15 3.29
N ALA A 73 -14.84 8.78 3.38
CA ALA A 73 -14.63 9.90 4.30
C ALA A 73 -15.49 11.11 3.97
N PHE A 74 -15.73 11.38 2.69
CA PHE A 74 -16.51 12.55 2.22
C PHE A 74 -17.99 12.27 1.98
N LEU A 75 -18.33 11.05 1.57
CA LEU A 75 -19.70 10.70 1.18
C LEU A 75 -20.53 10.09 2.32
N THR A 76 -19.92 9.80 3.47
CA THR A 76 -20.63 9.21 4.62
C THR A 76 -20.53 10.10 5.85
N GLU A 77 -21.51 9.99 6.75
CA GLU A 77 -21.60 10.76 7.99
C GLU A 77 -21.94 9.85 9.19
N GLY A 78 -21.71 10.37 10.41
CA GLY A 78 -22.08 9.71 11.66
C GLY A 78 -21.60 8.26 11.75
N ASN A 79 -22.48 7.39 12.20
CA ASN A 79 -22.21 5.96 12.39
C ASN A 79 -21.79 5.24 11.13
N THR A 80 -22.29 5.64 9.95
CA THR A 80 -21.87 5.06 8.67
C THR A 80 -20.41 5.36 8.38
N ARG A 81 -19.94 6.59 8.62
CA ARG A 81 -18.53 6.97 8.49
C ARG A 81 -17.66 6.19 9.46
N ALA A 82 -18.11 6.03 10.71
CA ALA A 82 -17.40 5.28 11.73
C ALA A 82 -17.20 3.80 11.34
N LYS A 83 -18.26 3.14 10.87
CA LYS A 83 -18.20 1.77 10.35
C LYS A 83 -17.31 1.65 9.12
N SER A 84 -17.39 2.61 8.21
CA SER A 84 -16.53 2.65 7.01
C SER A 84 -15.05 2.81 7.38
N ALA A 85 -14.73 3.56 8.44
CA ALA A 85 -13.35 3.69 8.93
C ALA A 85 -12.80 2.35 9.46
N ILE A 86 -13.60 1.62 10.24
CA ILE A 86 -13.22 0.30 10.74
C ILE A 86 -13.03 -0.69 9.57
N PHE A 87 -13.99 -0.73 8.65
CA PHE A 87 -13.93 -1.60 7.48
C PHE A 87 -12.72 -1.30 6.60
N SER A 88 -12.48 -0.03 6.31
CA SER A 88 -11.33 0.41 5.49
C SER A 88 -9.99 0.07 6.14
N GLY A 89 -9.87 0.26 7.46
CA GLY A 89 -8.67 -0.13 8.20
C GLY A 89 -8.41 -1.63 8.16
N GLY A 90 -9.45 -2.43 8.37
CA GLY A 90 -9.38 -3.89 8.24
C GLY A 90 -8.99 -4.33 6.82
N ALA A 91 -9.56 -3.69 5.80
CA ALA A 91 -9.23 -3.98 4.41
C ALA A 91 -7.77 -3.67 4.06
N LEU A 92 -7.20 -2.56 4.58
CA LEU A 92 -5.79 -2.23 4.40
C LEU A 92 -4.86 -3.26 5.07
N ILE A 93 -5.19 -3.74 6.26
CA ILE A 93 -4.42 -4.79 6.94
C ILE A 93 -4.48 -6.10 6.15
N LEU A 94 -5.67 -6.51 5.72
CA LEU A 94 -5.81 -7.72 4.90
C LEU A 94 -5.07 -7.59 3.57
N TRP A 95 -5.14 -6.42 2.94
CA TRP A 95 -4.38 -6.13 1.72
C TRP A 95 -2.87 -6.25 1.95
N SER A 96 -2.34 -5.71 3.07
CA SER A 96 -0.92 -5.81 3.37
C SER A 96 -0.45 -7.26 3.50
N ILE A 97 -1.24 -8.11 4.16
CA ILE A 97 -0.93 -9.54 4.32
C ILE A 97 -0.99 -10.26 2.97
N TYR A 98 -1.99 -9.93 2.14
CA TYR A 98 -2.17 -10.58 0.85
C TYR A 98 -1.12 -10.16 -0.18
N SER A 99 -0.73 -8.87 -0.20
CA SER A 99 0.20 -8.31 -1.18
C SER A 99 1.67 -8.64 -0.89
N GLN A 100 1.99 -9.05 0.33
CA GLN A 100 3.34 -9.39 0.77
C GLN A 100 3.49 -10.92 0.81
N GLY A 101 3.82 -11.54 -0.33
CA GLY A 101 3.90 -13.00 -0.46
C GLY A 101 4.84 -13.68 0.57
N ASP A 102 5.89 -13.01 1.01
CA ASP A 102 6.88 -13.49 1.98
C ASP A 102 6.81 -12.79 3.34
N LEU A 103 5.63 -12.22 3.71
CA LEU A 103 5.40 -11.57 5.01
C LEU A 103 6.46 -10.51 5.36
N ASP A 104 6.67 -9.54 4.48
CA ASP A 104 7.51 -8.38 4.79
C ASP A 104 6.95 -7.62 6.00
N MET A 105 7.62 -7.82 7.14
CA MET A 105 7.18 -7.26 8.42
C MET A 105 7.26 -5.73 8.44
N GLU A 106 8.10 -5.10 7.64
CA GLU A 106 8.20 -3.64 7.56
C GLU A 106 6.96 -3.07 6.87
N ALA A 107 6.58 -3.64 5.73
CA ALA A 107 5.38 -3.23 5.01
C ALA A 107 4.11 -3.49 5.82
N ILE A 108 3.97 -4.68 6.45
CA ILE A 108 2.84 -5.00 7.32
C ILE A 108 2.76 -4.03 8.50
N THR A 109 3.90 -3.68 9.11
CA THR A 109 3.97 -2.71 10.20
C THR A 109 3.50 -1.34 9.73
N PHE A 110 3.94 -0.88 8.56
CA PHE A 110 3.52 0.41 8.00
C PHE A 110 2.00 0.48 7.80
N TYR A 111 1.41 -0.52 7.15
CA TYR A 111 -0.06 -0.58 6.97
C TYR A 111 -0.79 -0.63 8.31
N THR A 112 -0.26 -1.35 9.28
CA THR A 112 -0.85 -1.44 10.63
C THR A 112 -0.83 -0.09 11.34
N VAL A 113 0.30 0.63 11.30
CA VAL A 113 0.43 1.97 11.88
C VAL A 113 -0.55 2.97 11.26
N VAL A 114 -0.82 2.85 9.95
CA VAL A 114 -1.81 3.70 9.27
C VAL A 114 -3.25 3.29 9.60
N SER A 115 -3.52 2.00 9.66
CA SER A 115 -4.88 1.46 9.75
C SER A 115 -5.44 1.44 11.17
N VAL A 116 -4.63 1.08 12.17
CA VAL A 116 -5.09 0.93 13.56
C VAL A 116 -5.66 2.23 14.14
N PRO A 117 -5.02 3.40 14.01
CA PRO A 117 -5.60 4.66 14.46
C PRO A 117 -6.95 4.97 13.79
N MET A 118 -7.09 4.63 12.50
CA MET A 118 -8.34 4.82 11.77
C MET A 118 -9.45 3.93 12.32
N MET A 119 -9.16 2.67 12.64
CA MET A 119 -10.12 1.74 13.23
C MET A 119 -10.51 2.16 14.66
N ILE A 120 -9.54 2.58 15.49
CA ILE A 120 -9.78 3.05 16.85
C ILE A 120 -10.68 4.28 16.83
N THR A 121 -10.37 5.27 15.99
CA THR A 121 -11.18 6.48 15.90
C THR A 121 -12.59 6.18 15.40
N GLY A 122 -12.76 5.27 14.47
CA GLY A 122 -14.06 4.80 14.02
C GLY A 122 -14.86 4.12 15.15
N TYR A 123 -14.20 3.25 15.91
CA TYR A 123 -14.84 2.58 17.05
C TYR A 123 -15.26 3.57 18.15
N MET A 124 -14.40 4.51 18.49
CA MET A 124 -14.73 5.56 19.48
C MET A 124 -15.89 6.44 19.03
N GLU A 125 -16.00 6.73 17.74
CA GLU A 125 -17.11 7.52 17.19
C GLU A 125 -18.43 6.77 17.29
N MET A 126 -18.43 5.46 17.03
CA MET A 126 -19.61 4.61 17.18
C MET A 126 -20.15 4.55 18.63
N GLN A 127 -19.30 4.76 19.63
CA GLN A 127 -19.69 4.74 21.03
C GLN A 127 -20.33 6.05 21.53
N LYS A 128 -20.26 7.12 20.73
CA LYS A 128 -20.83 8.42 21.09
C LYS A 128 -22.33 8.56 20.76
N GLU A 129 -22.85 7.66 19.95
CA GLU A 129 -24.28 7.56 19.62
C GLU A 129 -24.99 6.55 20.53
#